data_abea20479ec7de7ca722ed9ba9e92ba8
#
_entry.id   abea20479ec7de7ca722ed9ba9e92ba8
#
_cell.length_a   1.000
_cell.length_b   1.000
_cell.length_c   1.000
_cell.angle_alpha   90.00
_cell.angle_beta   90.00
_cell.angle_gamma   90.00
#
_symmetry.space_group_name_H-M   'P 1'
#
loop_
_entity.id
_entity.type
_entity.pdbx_description
1 polymer ?
#
loop_
_entity_poly.entity_id
_entity_poly.type
_entity_poly.pdbx_seq_one_letter_code
_entity_poly.pdbx_strand_id
1 'polypeptide(L)'
;MKTIYKLILKSYLGPMIMTFFIVMFVLMMNFVWRYIDELVGKGLSAGIIIELMSYAMANMIPLGLPLATLLAAIMTMGNLGENYELLAMKSAGMSLPRIMRPLLVVVGIIAVGSFFVSNNLVPYANKKMYSVLYDIRQQKQTIEFQDGLFFNGIDNMSIRVGRQDPETHLLRDVLIYDNRQVNGNMNTIVADSGYIRLSDDKKFLLVTLFHGETYEQTRNSQWYTKSTLRHHTFDMQDQKISMDGFAMERSNSDQFSNSQTKNINELQHDIDSLEVEVNSVTSRSYEPLLKEQIFVKDNSVLPQPDSLRVDKSGYANMYVIDSLGSMPVRDKERVWSQARTLAKNSRNMFSFDESMSKDALNLLYRSKVEWHRKTSLPVSIVIFFLIGAPLGA
;
A
#
# COMPACT_ATOMS: atom_id res chain seq x y z
N MET A 1 -34.17 -40.77 -4.67
CA MET A 1 -32.89 -40.13 -4.57
C MET A 1 -32.91 -38.61 -4.89
N LYS A 2 -33.60 -38.16 -5.96
CA LYS A 2 -33.65 -36.71 -6.31
C LYS A 2 -34.22 -35.82 -5.18
N THR A 3 -35.23 -36.30 -4.44
CA THR A 3 -35.85 -35.57 -3.31
C THR A 3 -34.93 -35.37 -2.13
N ILE A 4 -34.13 -36.38 -1.76
CA ILE A 4 -33.13 -36.30 -0.66
C ILE A 4 -32.04 -35.28 -1.03
N TYR A 5 -31.52 -35.32 -2.26
CA TYR A 5 -30.52 -34.37 -2.71
C TYR A 5 -31.04 -32.93 -2.69
N LYS A 6 -32.30 -32.70 -3.09
CA LYS A 6 -32.93 -31.37 -3.02
C LYS A 6 -33.11 -30.89 -1.58
N LEU A 7 -33.46 -31.77 -0.66
CA LEU A 7 -33.58 -31.47 0.77
C LEU A 7 -32.22 -31.05 1.31
N ILE A 8 -31.17 -31.86 1.15
CA ILE A 8 -29.81 -31.57 1.63
C ILE A 8 -29.28 -30.26 1.05
N LEU A 9 -29.55 -30.02 -0.24
CA LEU A 9 -29.11 -28.79 -0.91
C LEU A 9 -29.81 -27.54 -0.34
N LYS A 10 -31.13 -27.64 -0.11
CA LYS A 10 -31.91 -26.55 0.49
C LYS A 10 -31.47 -26.27 1.93
N SER A 11 -31.16 -27.33 2.69
CA SER A 11 -30.65 -27.20 4.06
C SER A 11 -29.25 -26.57 4.14
N TYR A 12 -28.45 -26.65 3.07
CA TYR A 12 -27.09 -26.07 3.00
C TYR A 12 -27.11 -24.61 2.53
N LEU A 13 -27.90 -24.26 1.52
CA LEU A 13 -27.87 -22.93 0.91
C LEU A 13 -28.26 -21.83 1.89
N GLY A 14 -29.26 -22.06 2.76
CA GLY A 14 -29.65 -21.09 3.77
C GLY A 14 -28.51 -20.72 4.74
N PRO A 15 -27.96 -21.68 5.48
CA PRO A 15 -26.78 -21.44 6.32
C PRO A 15 -25.60 -20.86 5.56
N MET A 16 -25.32 -21.31 4.33
CA MET A 16 -24.20 -20.83 3.52
C MET A 16 -24.31 -19.31 3.23
N ILE A 17 -25.48 -18.85 2.82
CA ILE A 17 -25.71 -17.43 2.55
C ILE A 17 -25.62 -16.63 3.84
N MET A 18 -26.25 -17.10 4.91
CA MET A 18 -26.23 -16.42 6.21
C MET A 18 -24.80 -16.30 6.77
N THR A 19 -24.06 -17.39 6.81
CA THR A 19 -22.67 -17.39 7.32
C THR A 19 -21.76 -16.57 6.45
N PHE A 20 -21.94 -16.57 5.12
CA PHE A 20 -21.20 -15.73 4.22
C PHE A 20 -21.39 -14.24 4.53
N PHE A 21 -22.62 -13.77 4.72
CA PHE A 21 -22.86 -12.37 5.10
C PHE A 21 -22.29 -12.03 6.47
N ILE A 22 -22.38 -12.93 7.46
CA ILE A 22 -21.78 -12.73 8.78
C ILE A 22 -20.26 -12.58 8.67
N VAL A 23 -19.59 -13.50 7.96
CA VAL A 23 -18.13 -13.46 7.75
C VAL A 23 -17.73 -12.18 7.01
N MET A 24 -18.47 -11.83 5.94
CA MET A 24 -18.21 -10.61 5.18
C MET A 24 -18.38 -9.36 6.03
N PHE A 25 -19.38 -9.32 6.91
CA PHE A 25 -19.56 -8.21 7.84
C PHE A 25 -18.38 -8.08 8.80
N VAL A 26 -17.93 -9.19 9.40
CA VAL A 26 -16.75 -9.18 10.30
C VAL A 26 -15.48 -8.71 9.59
N LEU A 27 -15.25 -9.20 8.37
CA LEU A 27 -14.11 -8.78 7.56
C LEU A 27 -14.19 -7.29 7.19
N MET A 28 -15.39 -6.80 6.86
CA MET A 28 -15.62 -5.40 6.54
C MET A 28 -15.39 -4.50 7.77
N MET A 29 -15.86 -4.91 8.95
CA MET A 29 -15.58 -4.18 10.21
C MET A 29 -14.08 -4.09 10.47
N ASN A 30 -13.33 -5.18 10.25
CA ASN A 30 -11.88 -5.16 10.39
C ASN A 30 -11.23 -4.19 9.38
N PHE A 31 -11.75 -4.10 8.16
CA PHE A 31 -11.28 -3.14 7.16
C PHE A 31 -11.55 -1.70 7.59
N VAL A 32 -12.78 -1.38 8.00
CA VAL A 32 -13.16 -0.04 8.47
C VAL A 32 -12.28 0.39 9.64
N TRP A 33 -12.06 -0.52 10.62
CA TRP A 33 -11.22 -0.23 11.78
C TRP A 33 -9.78 0.09 11.39
N ARG A 34 -9.25 -0.59 10.36
CA ARG A 34 -7.88 -0.36 9.87
C ARG A 34 -7.69 1.00 9.20
N TYR A 35 -8.73 1.53 8.54
CA TYR A 35 -8.67 2.75 7.75
C TYR A 35 -9.45 3.91 8.38
N ILE A 36 -9.88 3.79 9.64
CA ILE A 36 -10.70 4.80 10.31
C ILE A 36 -10.02 6.16 10.38
N ASP A 37 -8.72 6.18 10.66
CA ASP A 37 -7.92 7.42 10.75
C ASP A 37 -7.80 8.14 9.40
N GLU A 38 -7.90 7.40 8.30
CA GLU A 38 -7.86 7.96 6.95
C GLU A 38 -9.24 8.46 6.48
N LEU A 39 -10.32 7.91 7.05
CA LEU A 39 -11.70 8.22 6.66
C LEU A 39 -12.30 9.37 7.49
N VAL A 40 -11.91 9.49 8.76
CA VAL A 40 -12.47 10.49 9.69
C VAL A 40 -11.72 11.82 9.56
N GLY A 41 -12.43 12.95 9.67
CA GLY A 41 -11.85 14.29 9.70
C GLY A 41 -11.50 14.90 8.34
N LYS A 42 -11.69 14.18 7.23
CA LYS A 42 -11.38 14.69 5.87
C LYS A 42 -12.59 15.22 5.09
N GLY A 43 -13.78 15.24 5.69
CA GLY A 43 -15.00 15.74 5.03
C GLY A 43 -15.33 14.99 3.74
N LEU A 44 -15.11 13.66 3.72
CA LEU A 44 -15.40 12.81 2.57
C LEU A 44 -16.90 12.69 2.33
N SER A 45 -17.33 12.68 1.08
CA SER A 45 -18.73 12.38 0.75
C SER A 45 -19.05 10.91 1.04
N ALA A 46 -20.28 10.62 1.46
CA ALA A 46 -20.75 9.25 1.68
C ALA A 46 -20.57 8.36 0.44
N GLY A 47 -20.67 8.92 -0.76
CA GLY A 47 -20.45 8.20 -2.02
C GLY A 47 -19.03 7.63 -2.14
N ILE A 48 -18.00 8.39 -1.75
CA ILE A 48 -16.60 7.94 -1.79
C ILE A 48 -16.38 6.80 -0.79
N ILE A 49 -16.97 6.89 0.40
CA ILE A 49 -16.87 5.85 1.42
C ILE A 49 -17.53 4.55 0.93
N ILE A 50 -18.74 4.64 0.37
CA ILE A 50 -19.46 3.47 -0.20
C ILE A 50 -18.65 2.87 -1.36
N GLU A 51 -18.09 3.69 -2.22
CA GLU A 51 -17.25 3.27 -3.34
C GLU A 51 -16.03 2.48 -2.83
N LEU A 52 -15.30 3.02 -1.86
CA LEU A 52 -14.15 2.36 -1.24
C LEU A 52 -14.54 1.04 -0.58
N MET A 53 -15.63 1.02 0.17
CA MET A 53 -16.14 -0.18 0.85
C MET A 53 -16.54 -1.27 -0.16
N SER A 54 -17.13 -0.90 -1.30
CA SER A 54 -17.50 -1.86 -2.34
C SER A 54 -16.29 -2.54 -2.97
N TYR A 55 -15.21 -1.80 -3.23
CA TYR A 55 -13.95 -2.39 -3.71
C TYR A 55 -13.25 -3.26 -2.66
N ALA A 56 -13.25 -2.82 -1.40
CA ALA A 56 -12.73 -3.62 -0.30
C ALA A 56 -13.50 -4.94 -0.13
N MET A 57 -14.84 -4.89 -0.24
CA MET A 57 -15.70 -6.08 -0.17
C MET A 57 -15.35 -7.10 -1.26
N ALA A 58 -15.13 -6.65 -2.50
CA ALA A 58 -14.75 -7.54 -3.60
C ALA A 58 -13.45 -8.29 -3.31
N ASN A 59 -12.47 -7.63 -2.68
CA ASN A 59 -11.21 -8.24 -2.28
C ASN A 59 -11.36 -9.29 -1.16
N MET A 60 -12.39 -9.16 -0.32
CA MET A 60 -12.63 -10.06 0.81
C MET A 60 -13.41 -11.33 0.45
N ILE A 61 -14.13 -11.34 -0.70
CA ILE A 61 -14.92 -12.49 -1.13
C ILE A 61 -14.12 -13.80 -1.14
N PRO A 62 -12.94 -13.90 -1.79
CA PRO A 62 -12.20 -15.16 -1.82
C PRO A 62 -11.70 -15.63 -0.44
N LEU A 63 -11.51 -14.70 0.49
CA LEU A 63 -11.10 -15.01 1.86
C LEU A 63 -12.30 -15.43 2.74
N GLY A 64 -13.45 -14.82 2.54
CA GLY A 64 -14.69 -15.10 3.29
C GLY A 64 -15.34 -16.42 2.92
N LEU A 65 -15.25 -16.83 1.66
CA LEU A 65 -15.91 -18.05 1.16
C LEU A 65 -15.44 -19.33 1.86
N PRO A 66 -14.15 -19.60 2.06
CA PRO A 66 -13.71 -20.80 2.80
C PRO A 66 -14.26 -20.87 4.22
N LEU A 67 -14.24 -19.76 4.95
CA LEU A 67 -14.75 -19.68 6.32
C LEU A 67 -16.26 -19.87 6.36
N ALA A 68 -16.98 -19.22 5.47
CA ALA A 68 -18.43 -19.38 5.35
C ALA A 68 -18.83 -20.83 5.00
N THR A 69 -18.08 -21.45 4.10
CA THR A 69 -18.31 -22.86 3.69
C THR A 69 -18.08 -23.83 4.85
N LEU A 70 -17.04 -23.60 5.65
CA LEU A 70 -16.76 -24.40 6.85
C LEU A 70 -17.92 -24.30 7.85
N LEU A 71 -18.33 -23.07 8.21
CA LEU A 71 -19.42 -22.85 9.16
C LEU A 71 -20.76 -23.40 8.64
N ALA A 72 -21.06 -23.16 7.37
CA ALA A 72 -22.26 -23.68 6.73
C ALA A 72 -22.29 -25.23 6.72
N ALA A 73 -21.16 -25.88 6.48
CA ALA A 73 -21.06 -27.32 6.50
C ALA A 73 -21.34 -27.89 7.91
N ILE A 74 -20.72 -27.30 8.94
CA ILE A 74 -20.93 -27.71 10.34
C ILE A 74 -22.41 -27.50 10.73
N MET A 75 -22.97 -26.32 10.47
CA MET A 75 -24.36 -26.00 10.79
C MET A 75 -25.36 -26.92 10.06
N THR A 76 -25.12 -27.18 8.79
CA THR A 76 -26.00 -28.04 8.00
C THR A 76 -25.99 -29.48 8.49
N MET A 77 -24.80 -30.05 8.73
CA MET A 77 -24.70 -31.43 9.20
C MET A 77 -25.18 -31.56 10.63
N GLY A 78 -24.89 -30.55 11.50
CA GLY A 78 -25.41 -30.50 12.85
C GLY A 78 -26.95 -30.44 12.89
N ASN A 79 -27.57 -29.60 12.07
CA ASN A 79 -29.02 -29.48 11.98
C ASN A 79 -29.68 -30.78 11.45
N LEU A 80 -29.08 -31.43 10.43
CA LEU A 80 -29.54 -32.72 9.94
C LEU A 80 -29.38 -33.83 11.00
N GLY A 81 -28.36 -33.74 11.88
CA GLY A 81 -28.17 -34.64 13.00
C GLY A 81 -29.21 -34.41 14.11
N GLU A 82 -29.42 -33.18 14.53
CA GLU A 82 -30.38 -32.76 15.54
C GLU A 82 -31.82 -33.15 15.20
N ASN A 83 -32.21 -33.01 13.93
CA ASN A 83 -33.51 -33.42 13.43
C ASN A 83 -33.64 -34.92 13.13
N TYR A 84 -32.63 -35.74 13.47
CA TYR A 84 -32.61 -37.17 13.17
C TYR A 84 -32.63 -37.53 11.67
N GLU A 85 -32.58 -36.57 10.77
CA GLU A 85 -32.62 -36.80 9.33
C GLU A 85 -31.34 -37.51 8.86
N LEU A 86 -30.17 -37.12 9.41
CA LEU A 86 -28.90 -37.77 9.16
C LEU A 86 -28.92 -39.22 9.65
N LEU A 87 -29.47 -39.49 10.84
CA LEU A 87 -29.60 -40.81 11.39
C LEU A 87 -30.55 -41.68 10.53
N ALA A 88 -31.68 -41.14 10.10
CA ALA A 88 -32.61 -41.84 9.20
C ALA A 88 -31.95 -42.20 7.85
N MET A 89 -31.14 -41.32 7.29
CA MET A 89 -30.37 -41.62 6.07
C MET A 89 -29.32 -42.72 6.28
N LYS A 90 -28.59 -42.66 7.42
CA LYS A 90 -27.59 -43.70 7.77
C LYS A 90 -28.25 -45.06 8.02
N SER A 91 -29.41 -45.13 8.71
CA SER A 91 -30.15 -46.36 8.95
C SER A 91 -30.72 -46.98 7.67
N ALA A 92 -31.03 -46.13 6.68
CA ALA A 92 -31.41 -46.58 5.33
C ALA A 92 -30.22 -47.05 4.46
N GLY A 93 -29.00 -47.22 5.07
CA GLY A 93 -27.79 -47.74 4.42
C GLY A 93 -27.01 -46.72 3.58
N MET A 94 -27.31 -45.41 3.71
CA MET A 94 -26.54 -44.39 3.02
C MET A 94 -25.25 -44.05 3.79
N SER A 95 -24.10 -44.15 3.11
CA SER A 95 -22.83 -43.71 3.67
C SER A 95 -22.69 -42.20 3.68
N LEU A 96 -21.96 -41.62 4.68
CA LEU A 96 -21.73 -40.21 4.80
C LEU A 96 -21.17 -39.57 3.50
N PRO A 97 -20.17 -40.15 2.80
CA PRO A 97 -19.70 -39.59 1.52
C PRO A 97 -20.80 -39.54 0.44
N ARG A 98 -21.78 -40.45 0.46
CA ARG A 98 -22.91 -40.39 -0.48
C ARG A 98 -23.88 -39.28 -0.17
N ILE A 99 -24.08 -38.95 1.13
CA ILE A 99 -24.89 -37.84 1.60
C ILE A 99 -24.20 -36.52 1.23
N MET A 100 -22.87 -36.44 1.35
CA MET A 100 -22.08 -35.23 1.06
C MET A 100 -21.92 -34.93 -0.46
N ARG A 101 -22.06 -35.92 -1.34
CA ARG A 101 -21.85 -35.74 -2.79
C ARG A 101 -22.56 -34.53 -3.42
N PRO A 102 -23.87 -34.31 -3.20
CA PRO A 102 -24.57 -33.17 -3.81
C PRO A 102 -24.02 -31.84 -3.29
N LEU A 103 -23.60 -31.76 -2.03
CA LEU A 103 -22.99 -30.57 -1.46
C LEU A 103 -21.59 -30.31 -2.04
N LEU A 104 -20.81 -31.37 -2.22
CA LEU A 104 -19.46 -31.27 -2.80
C LEU A 104 -19.49 -30.70 -4.23
N VAL A 105 -20.52 -31.05 -5.02
CA VAL A 105 -20.71 -30.45 -6.35
C VAL A 105 -20.97 -28.95 -6.25
N VAL A 106 -21.84 -28.51 -5.34
CA VAL A 106 -22.11 -27.07 -5.14
C VAL A 106 -20.87 -26.34 -4.64
N VAL A 107 -20.18 -26.90 -3.66
CA VAL A 107 -18.93 -26.35 -3.14
C VAL A 107 -17.85 -26.26 -4.24
N GLY A 108 -17.79 -27.26 -5.13
CA GLY A 108 -16.93 -27.21 -6.31
C GLY A 108 -17.26 -26.06 -7.26
N ILE A 109 -18.55 -25.83 -7.51
CA ILE A 109 -19.01 -24.68 -8.33
C ILE A 109 -18.64 -23.36 -7.64
N ILE A 110 -18.83 -23.24 -6.32
CA ILE A 110 -18.44 -22.07 -5.54
C ILE A 110 -16.93 -21.85 -5.62
N ALA A 111 -16.12 -22.92 -5.50
CA ALA A 111 -14.67 -22.84 -5.60
C ALA A 111 -14.19 -22.35 -6.98
N VAL A 112 -14.80 -22.85 -8.07
CA VAL A 112 -14.51 -22.36 -9.42
C VAL A 112 -14.93 -20.89 -9.56
N GLY A 113 -16.12 -20.52 -9.08
CA GLY A 113 -16.58 -19.12 -9.05
C GLY A 113 -15.60 -18.22 -8.26
N SER A 114 -15.14 -18.69 -7.10
CA SER A 114 -14.14 -17.98 -6.29
C SER A 114 -12.83 -17.76 -7.03
N PHE A 115 -12.38 -18.73 -7.84
CA PHE A 115 -11.18 -18.59 -8.67
C PHE A 115 -11.36 -17.44 -9.69
N PHE A 116 -12.50 -17.41 -10.40
CA PHE A 116 -12.77 -16.33 -11.36
C PHE A 116 -12.84 -14.95 -10.67
N VAL A 117 -13.47 -14.86 -9.50
CA VAL A 117 -13.49 -13.63 -8.70
C VAL A 117 -12.08 -13.21 -8.30
N SER A 118 -11.29 -14.15 -7.77
CA SER A 118 -9.91 -13.89 -7.34
C SER A 118 -8.99 -13.48 -8.49
N ASN A 119 -9.21 -14.03 -9.69
CA ASN A 119 -8.36 -13.75 -10.84
C ASN A 119 -8.72 -12.48 -11.60
N ASN A 120 -10.00 -12.10 -11.68
CA ASN A 120 -10.47 -10.99 -12.51
C ASN A 120 -11.03 -9.83 -11.68
N LEU A 121 -11.97 -10.10 -10.77
CA LEU A 121 -12.65 -9.05 -10.01
C LEU A 121 -11.72 -8.41 -8.96
N VAL A 122 -10.98 -9.23 -8.22
CA VAL A 122 -10.09 -8.76 -7.15
C VAL A 122 -8.98 -7.83 -7.67
N PRO A 123 -8.25 -8.13 -8.75
CA PRO A 123 -7.25 -7.22 -9.30
C PRO A 123 -7.83 -5.86 -9.70
N TYR A 124 -8.99 -5.87 -10.37
CA TYR A 124 -9.69 -4.65 -10.75
C TYR A 124 -10.11 -3.82 -9.52
N ALA A 125 -10.73 -4.48 -8.54
CA ALA A 125 -11.16 -3.84 -7.30
C ALA A 125 -9.98 -3.27 -6.51
N ASN A 126 -8.84 -3.99 -6.45
CA ASN A 126 -7.64 -3.51 -5.79
C ASN A 126 -7.05 -2.26 -6.47
N LYS A 127 -6.97 -2.23 -7.82
CA LYS A 127 -6.52 -1.04 -8.55
C LYS A 127 -7.36 0.18 -8.17
N LYS A 128 -8.68 0.04 -8.18
CA LYS A 128 -9.61 1.13 -7.82
C LYS A 128 -9.51 1.49 -6.34
N MET A 129 -9.43 0.51 -5.45
CA MET A 129 -9.30 0.72 -4.02
C MET A 129 -8.02 1.51 -3.69
N TYR A 130 -6.87 1.14 -4.27
CA TYR A 130 -5.60 1.87 -4.05
C TYR A 130 -5.64 3.27 -4.62
N SER A 131 -6.26 3.49 -5.79
CA SER A 131 -6.47 4.82 -6.35
C SER A 131 -7.29 5.70 -5.41
N VAL A 132 -8.45 5.22 -4.94
CA VAL A 132 -9.31 5.96 -4.02
C VAL A 132 -8.62 6.22 -2.67
N LEU A 133 -7.91 5.24 -2.12
CA LEU A 133 -7.14 5.42 -0.88
C LEU A 133 -6.03 6.45 -1.04
N TYR A 134 -5.33 6.45 -2.17
CA TYR A 134 -4.32 7.45 -2.47
C TYR A 134 -4.93 8.85 -2.55
N ASP A 135 -6.04 9.00 -3.27
CA ASP A 135 -6.74 10.28 -3.40
C ASP A 135 -7.22 10.79 -2.03
N ILE A 136 -7.75 9.89 -1.18
CA ILE A 136 -8.13 10.20 0.21
C ILE A 136 -6.91 10.66 1.03
N ARG A 137 -5.76 10.01 0.86
CA ARG A 137 -4.51 10.39 1.58
C ARG A 137 -3.99 11.75 1.15
N GLN A 138 -4.09 12.06 -0.13
CA GLN A 138 -3.69 13.36 -0.68
C GLN A 138 -4.64 14.50 -0.28
N GLN A 139 -5.89 14.15 0.04
CA GLN A 139 -6.86 15.15 0.48
C GLN A 139 -6.46 15.70 1.86
N LYS A 140 -6.23 17.00 1.93
CA LYS A 140 -5.96 17.70 3.18
C LYS A 140 -7.22 17.73 4.06
N GLN A 141 -7.02 17.81 5.36
CA GLN A 141 -8.12 17.87 6.33
C GLN A 141 -9.01 19.10 6.08
N THR A 142 -10.28 18.99 6.45
CA THR A 142 -11.20 20.13 6.44
C THR A 142 -10.65 21.26 7.32
N ILE A 143 -10.79 22.50 6.86
CA ILE A 143 -10.32 23.67 7.61
C ILE A 143 -11.23 23.87 8.83
N GLU A 144 -10.70 23.59 10.01
CA GLU A 144 -11.33 23.90 11.29
C GLU A 144 -10.41 24.82 12.08
N PHE A 145 -10.88 26.04 12.36
CA PHE A 145 -10.15 26.98 13.17
C PHE A 145 -10.47 26.73 14.65
N GLN A 146 -9.43 26.53 15.46
CA GLN A 146 -9.55 26.46 16.91
C GLN A 146 -9.16 27.81 17.49
N ASP A 147 -9.95 28.32 18.44
CA ASP A 147 -9.73 29.62 19.08
C ASP A 147 -8.32 29.76 19.65
N GLY A 148 -7.61 30.78 19.23
CA GLY A 148 -6.26 31.10 19.67
C GLY A 148 -5.12 30.25 19.12
N LEU A 149 -5.38 29.18 18.35
CA LEU A 149 -4.37 28.30 17.78
C LEU A 149 -4.06 28.65 16.32
N PHE A 150 -2.81 28.36 15.91
CA PHE A 150 -2.42 28.49 14.50
C PHE A 150 -2.86 27.28 13.69
N PHE A 151 -3.59 27.53 12.63
CA PHE A 151 -3.89 26.55 11.59
C PHE A 151 -2.80 26.59 10.52
N ASN A 152 -2.06 25.50 10.36
CA ASN A 152 -0.94 25.34 9.41
C ASN A 152 -1.26 24.34 8.29
N GLY A 153 -2.53 24.06 8.01
CA GLY A 153 -2.95 23.10 6.99
C GLY A 153 -2.73 23.56 5.54
N ILE A 154 -2.36 24.82 5.32
CA ILE A 154 -2.07 25.42 4.00
C ILE A 154 -0.57 25.59 3.87
N ASP A 155 0.00 25.16 2.74
CA ASP A 155 1.44 25.22 2.53
C ASP A 155 1.93 26.68 2.52
N ASN A 156 2.97 26.94 3.30
CA ASN A 156 3.56 28.28 3.47
C ASN A 156 2.58 29.36 3.97
N MET A 157 1.49 28.98 4.63
CA MET A 157 0.54 29.89 5.24
C MET A 157 0.15 29.41 6.64
N SER A 158 0.10 30.35 7.59
CA SER A 158 -0.37 30.11 8.95
C SER A 158 -1.47 31.11 9.29
N ILE A 159 -2.61 30.61 9.72
CA ILE A 159 -3.77 31.41 10.07
C ILE A 159 -4.08 31.21 11.55
N ARG A 160 -4.18 32.29 12.32
CA ARG A 160 -4.65 32.26 13.69
C ARG A 160 -5.93 33.07 13.80
N VAL A 161 -6.91 32.52 14.49
CA VAL A 161 -8.19 33.14 14.80
C VAL A 161 -8.29 33.27 16.31
N GLY A 162 -8.50 34.45 16.83
CA GLY A 162 -8.63 34.68 18.28
C GLY A 162 -9.90 34.04 18.81
N ARG A 163 -11.04 34.23 18.16
CA ARG A 163 -12.34 33.62 18.50
C ARG A 163 -13.23 33.48 17.26
N GLN A 164 -13.97 32.42 17.18
CA GLN A 164 -15.02 32.20 16.18
C GLN A 164 -16.41 32.30 16.82
N ASP A 165 -17.29 33.08 16.23
CA ASP A 165 -18.70 33.15 16.62
C ASP A 165 -19.44 31.91 16.07
N PRO A 166 -20.06 31.08 16.92
CA PRO A 166 -20.70 29.83 16.48
C PRO A 166 -21.93 30.02 15.57
N GLU A 167 -22.65 31.15 15.72
CA GLU A 167 -23.90 31.40 14.98
C GLU A 167 -23.62 32.07 13.62
N THR A 168 -22.74 33.05 13.60
CA THR A 168 -22.47 33.87 12.40
C THR A 168 -21.25 33.39 11.63
N HIS A 169 -20.45 32.49 12.21
CA HIS A 169 -19.14 32.07 11.69
C HIS A 169 -18.17 33.22 11.44
N LEU A 170 -18.42 34.37 12.09
CA LEU A 170 -17.52 35.53 12.03
C LEU A 170 -16.27 35.23 12.86
N LEU A 171 -15.14 35.37 12.24
CA LEU A 171 -13.83 35.25 12.89
C LEU A 171 -13.42 36.62 13.44
N ARG A 172 -12.87 36.63 14.66
CA ARG A 172 -12.35 37.84 15.30
C ARG A 172 -10.88 37.69 15.61
N ASP A 173 -10.13 38.77 15.58
CA ASP A 173 -8.68 38.81 15.82
C ASP A 173 -7.96 37.84 14.88
N VAL A 174 -8.07 38.13 13.58
CA VAL A 174 -7.51 37.27 12.52
C VAL A 174 -6.09 37.70 12.22
N LEU A 175 -5.15 36.76 12.32
CA LEU A 175 -3.75 36.94 11.97
C LEU A 175 -3.36 35.92 10.91
N ILE A 176 -2.87 36.39 9.77
CA ILE A 176 -2.46 35.55 8.64
C ILE A 176 -0.99 35.84 8.32
N TYR A 177 -0.17 34.79 8.36
CA TYR A 177 1.19 34.77 7.80
C TYR A 177 1.15 34.08 6.43
N ASP A 178 1.45 34.83 5.36
CA ASP A 178 1.50 34.31 4.00
C ASP A 178 2.92 34.38 3.45
N ASN A 179 3.57 33.21 3.36
CA ASN A 179 4.95 33.05 2.89
C ASN A 179 5.00 32.35 1.52
N ARG A 180 3.89 32.34 0.75
CA ARG A 180 3.79 31.64 -0.55
C ARG A 180 4.54 32.32 -1.68
N GLN A 181 4.94 33.57 -1.51
CA GLN A 181 5.69 34.29 -2.54
C GLN A 181 7.10 33.73 -2.70
N VAL A 182 7.45 33.38 -3.95
CA VAL A 182 8.68 32.65 -4.34
C VAL A 182 9.99 33.41 -3.96
N ASN A 183 9.92 34.71 -3.71
CA ASN A 183 11.08 35.54 -3.42
C ASN A 183 11.39 35.69 -1.91
N GLY A 184 10.80 34.87 -1.06
CA GLY A 184 11.00 34.98 0.40
C GLY A 184 10.38 36.24 1.01
N ASN A 185 9.41 36.87 0.32
CA ASN A 185 8.62 37.94 0.85
C ASN A 185 7.66 37.39 1.91
N MET A 186 7.69 37.99 3.10
CA MET A 186 6.74 37.67 4.16
C MET A 186 5.60 38.69 4.11
N ASN A 187 4.38 38.20 4.03
CA ASN A 187 3.19 39.02 4.12
C ASN A 187 2.43 38.67 5.40
N THR A 188 2.24 39.66 6.27
CA THR A 188 1.51 39.51 7.53
C THR A 188 0.26 40.38 7.47
N ILE A 189 -0.90 39.76 7.67
CA ILE A 189 -2.18 40.45 7.66
C ILE A 189 -2.81 40.33 9.05
N VAL A 190 -3.19 41.44 9.62
CA VAL A 190 -3.92 41.55 10.89
C VAL A 190 -5.26 42.18 10.60
N ALA A 191 -6.35 41.56 11.04
CA ALA A 191 -7.68 42.09 10.83
C ALA A 191 -8.55 41.91 12.09
N ASP A 192 -9.40 42.88 12.36
CA ASP A 192 -10.33 42.85 13.50
C ASP A 192 -11.33 41.71 13.37
N SER A 193 -11.81 41.48 12.15
CA SER A 193 -12.77 40.44 11.87
C SER A 193 -12.71 39.98 10.41
N GLY A 194 -13.33 38.85 10.11
CA GLY A 194 -13.40 38.34 8.75
C GLY A 194 -14.19 37.05 8.59
N TYR A 195 -14.38 36.69 7.35
CA TYR A 195 -14.93 35.40 6.97
C TYR A 195 -13.90 34.61 6.16
N ILE A 196 -13.69 33.36 6.51
CA ILE A 196 -12.86 32.47 5.75
C ILE A 196 -13.74 31.28 5.33
N ARG A 197 -13.99 31.11 4.04
CA ARG A 197 -14.86 30.09 3.50
C ARG A 197 -14.17 29.34 2.37
N LEU A 198 -14.38 28.05 2.32
CA LEU A 198 -13.94 27.25 1.20
C LEU A 198 -14.97 27.39 0.07
N SER A 199 -14.52 27.58 -1.17
CA SER A 199 -15.37 27.55 -2.35
C SER A 199 -16.10 26.21 -2.49
N ASP A 200 -17.26 26.17 -3.14
CA ASP A 200 -18.07 24.94 -3.31
C ASP A 200 -17.29 23.81 -4.01
N ASP A 201 -16.41 24.16 -4.93
CA ASP A 201 -15.50 23.23 -5.61
C ASP A 201 -14.25 22.86 -4.79
N LYS A 202 -14.10 23.39 -3.58
CA LYS A 202 -12.97 23.20 -2.65
C LYS A 202 -11.59 23.56 -3.23
N LYS A 203 -11.55 24.29 -4.36
CA LYS A 203 -10.30 24.69 -5.02
C LYS A 203 -9.75 26.02 -4.54
N PHE A 204 -10.58 26.83 -3.89
CA PHE A 204 -10.21 28.16 -3.45
C PHE A 204 -10.68 28.42 -2.02
N LEU A 205 -9.82 29.08 -1.26
CA LEU A 205 -10.19 29.70 0.01
C LEU A 205 -10.55 31.17 -0.26
N LEU A 206 -11.77 31.53 0.08
CA LEU A 206 -12.28 32.88 0.00
C LEU A 206 -12.10 33.53 1.37
N VAL A 207 -11.25 34.56 1.44
CA VAL A 207 -10.92 35.27 2.67
C VAL A 207 -11.41 36.69 2.51
N THR A 208 -12.41 37.06 3.30
CA THR A 208 -12.92 38.43 3.39
C THR A 208 -12.57 38.99 4.77
N LEU A 209 -11.73 40.01 4.84
CA LEU A 209 -11.25 40.62 6.06
C LEU A 209 -11.78 42.05 6.18
N PHE A 210 -12.09 42.47 7.42
CA PHE A 210 -12.59 43.81 7.72
C PHE A 210 -11.67 44.48 8.72
N HIS A 211 -11.42 45.77 8.50
CA HIS A 211 -10.66 46.70 9.34
C HIS A 211 -9.31 46.07 9.75
N GLY A 212 -8.34 46.21 8.86
CA GLY A 212 -7.06 45.54 9.10
C GLY A 212 -5.87 46.24 8.50
N GLU A 213 -4.72 45.64 8.74
CA GLU A 213 -3.42 46.11 8.31
C GLU A 213 -2.65 44.99 7.65
N THR A 214 -1.96 45.30 6.57
CA THR A 214 -1.09 44.37 5.86
C THR A 214 0.36 44.87 5.92
N TYR A 215 1.25 44.01 6.38
CA TYR A 215 2.68 44.25 6.43
C TYR A 215 3.38 43.34 5.43
N GLU A 216 3.88 43.93 4.34
CA GLU A 216 4.60 43.20 3.29
C GLU A 216 6.09 43.48 3.39
N GLN A 217 6.88 42.48 3.68
CA GLN A 217 8.33 42.53 3.68
C GLN A 217 8.88 42.01 2.38
N THR A 218 9.42 42.89 1.52
CA THR A 218 10.06 42.51 0.26
C THR A 218 11.54 42.23 0.51
N ARG A 219 11.97 41.01 0.26
CA ARG A 219 13.39 40.59 0.32
C ARG A 219 13.99 40.78 -1.07
N ASN A 220 14.85 41.76 -1.26
CA ASN A 220 15.57 41.91 -2.53
C ASN A 220 16.65 40.82 -2.67
N SER A 221 16.73 40.21 -3.86
CA SER A 221 17.67 39.13 -4.19
C SER A 221 19.17 39.51 -4.12
N GLN A 222 19.49 40.76 -3.93
CA GLN A 222 20.88 41.24 -3.83
C GLN A 222 21.27 41.41 -2.37
N TRP A 223 22.37 40.81 -1.98
CA TRP A 223 22.92 40.69 -0.61
C TRP A 223 23.10 42.00 0.15
N TYR A 224 23.01 43.14 -0.51
CA TYR A 224 23.30 44.46 0.05
C TYR A 224 22.12 45.43 0.03
N THR A 225 20.93 45.02 -0.42
CA THR A 225 19.75 45.93 -0.43
C THR A 225 18.87 45.69 0.78
N LYS A 226 18.55 46.78 1.51
CA LYS A 226 17.65 46.79 2.64
C LYS A 226 16.28 46.17 2.25
N SER A 227 15.78 45.24 3.08
CA SER A 227 14.42 44.80 2.98
C SER A 227 13.47 46.01 3.13
N THR A 228 12.54 46.16 2.20
CA THR A 228 11.55 47.25 2.27
C THR A 228 10.30 46.69 2.93
N LEU A 229 9.85 47.34 3.99
CA LEU A 229 8.58 47.03 4.64
C LEU A 229 7.52 48.00 4.07
N ARG A 230 6.46 47.42 3.48
CA ARG A 230 5.25 48.17 3.08
C ARG A 230 4.17 47.92 4.12
N HIS A 231 3.50 48.98 4.52
CA HIS A 231 2.37 48.95 5.42
C HIS A 231 1.15 49.51 4.73
N HIS A 232 0.05 48.75 4.70
CA HIS A 232 -1.23 49.16 4.13
C HIS A 232 -2.33 48.95 5.16
N THR A 233 -3.22 49.92 5.30
CA THR A 233 -4.46 49.78 6.05
C THR A 233 -5.61 49.59 5.07
N PHE A 234 -6.59 48.78 5.43
CA PHE A 234 -7.77 48.50 4.61
C PHE A 234 -9.04 48.45 5.48
N ASP A 235 -10.14 48.92 4.93
CA ASP A 235 -11.45 48.78 5.56
C ASP A 235 -12.06 47.39 5.22
N MET A 236 -11.84 46.92 3.99
CA MET A 236 -12.25 45.59 3.53
C MET A 236 -11.23 45.05 2.52
N GLN A 237 -10.86 43.79 2.68
CA GLN A 237 -9.95 43.11 1.77
C GLN A 237 -10.47 41.70 1.42
N ASP A 238 -10.66 41.46 0.14
CA ASP A 238 -11.02 40.16 -0.37
C ASP A 238 -9.80 39.48 -1.00
N GLN A 239 -9.51 38.25 -0.57
CA GLN A 239 -8.46 37.44 -1.14
C GLN A 239 -9.01 36.09 -1.57
N LYS A 240 -8.61 35.67 -2.77
CA LYS A 240 -8.86 34.32 -3.29
C LYS A 240 -7.55 33.53 -3.30
N ILE A 241 -7.47 32.50 -2.48
CA ILE A 241 -6.28 31.69 -2.27
C ILE A 241 -6.49 30.34 -2.94
N SER A 242 -5.61 29.96 -3.85
CA SER A 242 -5.63 28.60 -4.43
C SER A 242 -5.31 27.55 -3.37
N MET A 243 -6.11 26.49 -3.33
CA MET A 243 -6.05 25.45 -2.33
C MET A 243 -5.73 24.10 -2.98
N ASP A 244 -4.44 23.90 -3.28
CA ASP A 244 -4.00 22.62 -3.84
C ASP A 244 -4.13 21.50 -2.80
N GLY A 245 -4.74 20.38 -3.21
CA GLY A 245 -4.91 19.20 -2.37
C GLY A 245 -6.13 19.19 -1.43
N PHE A 246 -6.98 20.24 -1.41
CA PHE A 246 -8.24 20.22 -0.64
C PHE A 246 -9.41 19.65 -1.44
N ALA A 247 -9.42 19.83 -2.76
CA ALA A 247 -10.33 19.10 -3.64
C ALA A 247 -9.75 17.71 -3.92
N MET A 248 -10.60 16.68 -3.78
CA MET A 248 -10.20 15.33 -4.16
C MET A 248 -10.08 15.24 -5.68
N GLU A 249 -8.87 15.18 -6.19
CA GLU A 249 -8.59 14.89 -7.60
C GLU A 249 -8.50 13.37 -7.79
N ARG A 250 -9.20 12.84 -8.80
CA ARG A 250 -9.16 11.40 -9.08
C ARG A 250 -7.90 11.05 -9.86
N SER A 251 -7.06 10.26 -9.23
CA SER A 251 -5.86 9.70 -9.86
C SER A 251 -6.21 8.60 -10.87
N ASN A 252 -5.39 8.45 -11.91
CA ASN A 252 -5.54 7.34 -12.83
C ASN A 252 -5.21 6.02 -12.12
N SER A 253 -6.19 5.12 -12.02
CA SER A 253 -6.05 3.82 -11.36
C SER A 253 -4.96 2.93 -11.98
N ASP A 254 -4.58 3.15 -13.25
CA ASP A 254 -3.56 2.34 -13.93
C ASP A 254 -2.14 2.57 -13.41
N GLN A 255 -1.92 3.70 -12.71
CA GLN A 255 -0.63 3.98 -12.04
C GLN A 255 -0.42 3.09 -10.80
N PHE A 256 -1.48 2.50 -10.24
CA PHE A 256 -1.42 1.65 -9.06
C PHE A 256 -1.29 0.17 -9.43
N SER A 257 -0.19 -0.17 -10.12
CA SER A 257 0.11 -1.55 -10.48
C SER A 257 1.06 -2.18 -9.47
N ASN A 258 0.58 -3.17 -8.74
CA ASN A 258 1.37 -4.02 -7.84
C ASN A 258 0.96 -5.50 -7.99
N SER A 259 1.62 -6.41 -7.31
CA SER A 259 1.32 -7.84 -7.40
C SER A 259 -0.13 -8.20 -7.08
N GLN A 260 -0.82 -7.42 -6.22
CA GLN A 260 -2.23 -7.66 -5.85
C GLN A 260 -3.24 -7.16 -6.90
N THR A 261 -2.80 -6.31 -7.83
CA THR A 261 -3.63 -5.71 -8.87
C THR A 261 -3.51 -6.43 -10.22
N LYS A 262 -2.75 -7.50 -10.29
CA LYS A 262 -2.45 -8.27 -11.51
C LYS A 262 -3.21 -9.59 -11.51
N ASN A 263 -3.59 -10.06 -12.71
CA ASN A 263 -4.16 -11.38 -12.90
C ASN A 263 -3.06 -12.47 -12.91
N ILE A 264 -3.44 -13.74 -13.00
CA ILE A 264 -2.48 -14.87 -12.90
C ILE A 264 -1.48 -14.87 -14.05
N ASN A 265 -1.91 -14.47 -15.27
CA ASN A 265 -1.04 -14.42 -16.45
C ASN A 265 -0.04 -13.27 -16.34
N GLU A 266 -0.50 -12.10 -15.90
CA GLU A 266 0.36 -10.94 -15.65
C GLU A 266 1.37 -11.23 -14.54
N LEU A 267 0.94 -11.92 -13.46
CA LEU A 267 1.84 -12.35 -12.39
C LEU A 267 2.89 -13.34 -12.86
N GLN A 268 2.51 -14.29 -13.75
CA GLN A 268 3.47 -15.23 -14.31
C GLN A 268 4.53 -14.52 -15.15
N HIS A 269 4.11 -13.60 -16.00
CA HIS A 269 5.04 -12.78 -16.78
C HIS A 269 5.98 -11.96 -15.90
N ASP A 270 5.47 -11.37 -14.82
CA ASP A 270 6.29 -10.62 -13.85
C ASP A 270 7.30 -11.55 -13.15
N ILE A 271 6.87 -12.75 -12.73
CA ILE A 271 7.74 -13.74 -12.08
C ILE A 271 8.89 -14.09 -13.02
N ASP A 272 8.58 -14.42 -14.26
CA ASP A 272 9.58 -14.80 -15.26
C ASP A 272 10.57 -13.65 -15.52
N SER A 273 10.07 -12.42 -15.64
CA SER A 273 10.91 -11.22 -15.84
C SER A 273 11.80 -10.92 -14.62
N LEU A 274 11.24 -11.00 -13.42
CA LEU A 274 11.97 -10.75 -12.17
C LEU A 274 13.00 -11.83 -11.88
N GLU A 275 12.76 -13.09 -12.24
CA GLU A 275 13.75 -14.17 -12.13
C GLU A 275 14.97 -13.89 -13.02
N VAL A 276 14.74 -13.43 -14.25
CA VAL A 276 15.83 -13.02 -15.15
C VAL A 276 16.59 -11.83 -14.58
N GLU A 277 15.88 -10.81 -14.04
CA GLU A 277 16.49 -9.65 -13.43
C GLU A 277 17.35 -10.02 -12.21
N VAL A 278 16.81 -10.78 -11.27
CA VAL A 278 17.56 -11.25 -10.08
C VAL A 278 18.82 -12.02 -10.48
N ASN A 279 18.70 -12.93 -11.46
CA ASN A 279 19.84 -13.68 -11.95
C ASN A 279 20.87 -12.77 -12.64
N SER A 280 20.43 -11.76 -13.39
CA SER A 280 21.32 -10.82 -14.07
C SER A 280 22.06 -9.90 -13.08
N VAL A 281 21.37 -9.41 -12.04
CA VAL A 281 21.99 -8.60 -10.98
C VAL A 281 23.02 -9.43 -10.23
N THR A 282 22.66 -10.66 -9.85
CA THR A 282 23.58 -11.59 -9.17
C THR A 282 24.82 -11.85 -10.02
N SER A 283 24.66 -12.16 -11.30
CA SER A 283 25.79 -12.41 -12.22
C SER A 283 26.66 -11.17 -12.41
N ARG A 284 26.06 -9.98 -12.54
CA ARG A 284 26.75 -8.71 -12.72
C ARG A 284 27.58 -8.33 -11.49
N SER A 285 27.11 -8.62 -10.30
CA SER A 285 27.83 -8.33 -9.06
C SER A 285 29.07 -9.20 -8.89
N TYR A 286 29.07 -10.43 -9.41
CA TYR A 286 30.23 -11.33 -9.35
C TYR A 286 31.24 -11.11 -10.47
N GLU A 287 30.81 -10.67 -11.65
CA GLU A 287 31.68 -10.53 -12.82
C GLU A 287 32.83 -9.53 -12.63
N PRO A 288 32.64 -8.33 -12.04
CA PRO A 288 33.74 -7.43 -11.74
C PRO A 288 34.76 -7.99 -10.74
N LEU A 289 34.27 -8.73 -9.72
CA LEU A 289 35.16 -9.36 -8.74
C LEU A 289 36.06 -10.40 -9.41
N LEU A 290 35.52 -11.14 -10.38
CA LEU A 290 36.30 -12.13 -11.13
C LEU A 290 37.26 -11.47 -12.12
N LYS A 291 36.89 -10.29 -12.69
CA LYS A 291 37.71 -9.54 -13.65
C LYS A 291 38.74 -8.63 -12.98
N GLU A 292 38.41 -8.00 -11.85
CA GLU A 292 39.29 -7.15 -11.06
C GLU A 292 40.16 -7.95 -10.04
N GLN A 293 40.27 -9.27 -10.24
CA GLN A 293 41.10 -10.08 -9.41
C GLN A 293 42.57 -9.63 -9.50
N ILE A 294 42.95 -8.71 -8.62
CA ILE A 294 44.33 -8.29 -8.36
C ILE A 294 45.18 -9.49 -7.89
N PHE A 295 44.54 -10.64 -7.56
CA PHE A 295 45.17 -11.77 -6.88
C PHE A 295 45.11 -13.11 -7.63
N VAL A 296 44.50 -13.21 -8.82
CA VAL A 296 44.45 -14.48 -9.58
C VAL A 296 44.99 -14.27 -10.98
N LYS A 297 46.09 -14.95 -11.26
CA LYS A 297 46.89 -14.84 -12.46
C LYS A 297 46.39 -15.73 -13.64
N ASP A 298 45.24 -16.37 -13.54
CA ASP A 298 44.78 -17.29 -14.57
C ASP A 298 43.36 -16.96 -15.04
N ASN A 299 43.29 -16.43 -16.27
CA ASN A 299 42.06 -15.92 -16.89
C ASN A 299 41.26 -17.01 -17.66
N SER A 300 41.50 -18.30 -17.45
CA SER A 300 41.02 -19.32 -18.39
C SER A 300 39.73 -20.05 -18.01
N VAL A 301 39.19 -19.92 -16.77
CA VAL A 301 37.94 -20.61 -16.41
C VAL A 301 37.09 -19.75 -15.46
N LEU A 302 35.97 -19.23 -15.99
CA LEU A 302 34.90 -18.69 -15.15
C LEU A 302 34.21 -19.87 -14.46
N PRO A 303 34.19 -19.94 -13.11
CA PRO A 303 33.45 -21.00 -12.44
C PRO A 303 31.95 -20.82 -12.66
N GLN A 304 31.28 -21.91 -13.02
CA GLN A 304 29.82 -21.96 -13.06
C GLN A 304 29.23 -21.73 -11.66
N PRO A 305 28.04 -21.11 -11.50
CA PRO A 305 27.46 -20.71 -10.22
C PRO A 305 27.36 -21.84 -9.17
N ASP A 306 27.29 -23.10 -9.61
CA ASP A 306 27.15 -24.25 -8.71
C ASP A 306 28.47 -24.80 -8.17
N SER A 307 29.62 -24.22 -8.53
CA SER A 307 30.93 -24.69 -8.09
C SER A 307 31.74 -23.63 -7.35
N LEU A 308 31.14 -22.96 -6.37
CA LEU A 308 31.86 -22.13 -5.39
C LEU A 308 32.68 -23.02 -4.41
N ARG A 309 33.55 -23.90 -4.92
CA ARG A 309 34.70 -24.39 -4.18
C ARG A 309 35.84 -23.40 -4.42
N VAL A 310 36.00 -22.46 -3.48
CA VAL A 310 37.21 -21.63 -3.41
C VAL A 310 38.39 -22.59 -3.29
N ASP A 311 39.11 -22.80 -4.37
CA ASP A 311 40.36 -23.51 -4.34
C ASP A 311 41.38 -22.64 -3.60
N LYS A 312 41.72 -23.04 -2.37
CA LYS A 312 42.69 -22.34 -1.52
C LYS A 312 44.12 -22.36 -2.06
N SER A 313 44.39 -23.10 -3.14
CA SER A 313 45.69 -23.15 -3.78
C SER A 313 46.09 -21.85 -4.47
N GLY A 314 45.12 -20.99 -4.83
CA GLY A 314 45.35 -19.66 -5.44
C GLY A 314 45.91 -18.58 -4.46
N TYR A 315 45.87 -18.82 -3.15
CA TYR A 315 46.41 -17.88 -2.16
C TYR A 315 47.95 -17.93 -2.01
N ALA A 316 48.64 -18.71 -2.79
CA ALA A 316 50.08 -18.96 -2.66
C ALA A 316 50.96 -17.85 -3.23
N ASN A 317 50.46 -16.75 -3.77
CA ASN A 317 51.28 -15.64 -4.24
C ASN A 317 51.36 -14.50 -3.21
N MET A 318 51.83 -14.82 -2.03
CA MET A 318 52.17 -13.87 -0.93
C MET A 318 53.45 -13.05 -1.22
N TYR A 319 54.02 -13.15 -2.43
CA TYR A 319 55.21 -12.39 -2.85
C TYR A 319 54.97 -10.89 -3.00
N VAL A 320 53.72 -10.43 -3.10
CA VAL A 320 53.37 -9.01 -3.19
C VAL A 320 53.66 -8.28 -1.87
N ILE A 321 53.57 -8.93 -0.72
CA ILE A 321 53.80 -8.34 0.58
C ILE A 321 55.28 -8.07 0.80
N ASP A 322 56.16 -8.96 0.34
CA ASP A 322 57.61 -8.78 0.45
C ASP A 322 58.15 -7.65 -0.45
N SER A 323 57.55 -7.50 -1.66
CA SER A 323 57.92 -6.37 -2.53
C SER A 323 57.47 -5.00 -1.99
N LEU A 324 56.40 -4.93 -1.23
CA LEU A 324 55.96 -3.72 -0.50
C LEU A 324 56.98 -3.33 0.58
N GLY A 325 57.65 -4.31 1.18
CA GLY A 325 58.71 -4.10 2.17
C GLY A 325 59.88 -3.26 1.63
N SER A 326 60.30 -3.46 0.40
CA SER A 326 61.44 -2.83 -0.28
C SER A 326 61.11 -1.50 -0.98
N MET A 327 59.87 -1.08 -1.08
CA MET A 327 59.45 0.16 -1.76
C MET A 327 59.73 1.42 -0.94
N PRO A 328 60.03 2.59 -1.58
CA PRO A 328 60.09 3.89 -0.93
C PRO A 328 58.76 4.22 -0.20
N VAL A 329 58.84 4.90 0.94
CA VAL A 329 57.68 5.23 1.79
C VAL A 329 56.58 5.94 1.00
N ARG A 330 56.93 6.84 0.09
CA ARG A 330 56.01 7.60 -0.77
C ARG A 330 55.18 6.70 -1.71
N ASP A 331 55.81 5.65 -2.23
CA ASP A 331 55.16 4.70 -3.15
C ASP A 331 54.29 3.73 -2.36
N LYS A 332 54.67 3.35 -1.16
CA LYS A 332 53.83 2.59 -0.22
C LYS A 332 52.52 3.33 0.09
N GLU A 333 52.58 4.61 0.44
CA GLU A 333 51.40 5.42 0.72
C GLU A 333 50.44 5.49 -0.50
N ARG A 334 51.02 5.62 -1.70
CA ARG A 334 50.25 5.64 -2.94
C ARG A 334 49.52 4.30 -3.17
N VAL A 335 50.23 3.18 -3.01
CA VAL A 335 49.65 1.83 -3.17
C VAL A 335 48.55 1.59 -2.13
N TRP A 336 48.80 1.94 -0.86
CA TRP A 336 47.81 1.81 0.20
C TRP A 336 46.56 2.71 -0.03
N SER A 337 46.74 3.93 -0.49
CA SER A 337 45.65 4.84 -0.79
C SER A 337 44.80 4.32 -1.96
N GLN A 338 45.43 3.78 -3.02
CA GLN A 338 44.75 3.16 -4.13
C GLN A 338 44.00 1.89 -3.71
N ALA A 339 44.64 1.00 -2.97
CA ALA A 339 44.01 -0.21 -2.45
C ALA A 339 42.81 0.12 -1.55
N ARG A 340 42.91 1.11 -0.68
CA ARG A 340 41.83 1.59 0.17
C ARG A 340 40.66 2.15 -0.65
N THR A 341 40.97 2.90 -1.71
CA THR A 341 39.96 3.48 -2.59
C THR A 341 39.22 2.39 -3.39
N LEU A 342 39.96 1.42 -3.93
CA LEU A 342 39.38 0.27 -4.61
C LEU A 342 38.48 -0.55 -3.67
N ALA A 343 38.99 -0.88 -2.48
CA ALA A 343 38.19 -1.62 -1.49
C ALA A 343 36.92 -0.87 -1.06
N LYS A 344 37.01 0.47 -0.91
CA LYS A 344 35.86 1.31 -0.60
C LYS A 344 34.83 1.34 -1.75
N ASN A 345 35.31 1.45 -2.98
CA ASN A 345 34.44 1.46 -4.17
C ASN A 345 33.76 0.09 -4.36
N SER A 346 34.51 -1.01 -4.23
CA SER A 346 33.97 -2.35 -4.29
C SER A 346 32.92 -2.56 -3.21
N ARG A 347 33.19 -2.16 -1.96
CA ARG A 347 32.22 -2.24 -0.87
C ARG A 347 30.93 -1.45 -1.17
N ASN A 348 31.04 -0.22 -1.68
CA ASN A 348 29.89 0.60 -2.03
C ASN A 348 29.07 -0.02 -3.17
N MET A 349 29.74 -0.58 -4.18
CA MET A 349 29.08 -1.28 -5.28
C MET A 349 28.31 -2.50 -4.77
N PHE A 350 28.94 -3.32 -3.90
CA PHE A 350 28.27 -4.47 -3.29
C PHE A 350 27.06 -4.08 -2.44
N SER A 351 27.16 -3.02 -1.63
CA SER A 351 26.03 -2.59 -0.80
C SER A 351 24.87 -2.09 -1.65
N PHE A 352 25.14 -1.47 -2.79
CA PHE A 352 24.14 -1.04 -3.75
C PHE A 352 23.47 -2.25 -4.45
N ASP A 353 24.29 -3.18 -4.96
CA ASP A 353 23.81 -4.39 -5.62
C ASP A 353 23.02 -5.30 -4.67
N GLU A 354 23.46 -5.39 -3.40
CA GLU A 354 22.73 -6.12 -2.36
C GLU A 354 21.35 -5.50 -2.11
N SER A 355 21.26 -4.17 -2.06
CA SER A 355 19.97 -3.48 -1.91
C SER A 355 19.06 -3.72 -3.10
N MET A 356 19.57 -3.55 -4.32
CA MET A 356 18.83 -3.80 -5.57
C MET A 356 18.35 -5.26 -5.66
N SER A 357 19.22 -6.20 -5.34
CA SER A 357 18.89 -7.63 -5.33
C SER A 357 17.81 -7.96 -4.29
N LYS A 358 17.88 -7.37 -3.08
CA LYS A 358 16.86 -7.56 -2.05
C LYS A 358 15.51 -7.02 -2.47
N ASP A 359 15.45 -5.86 -3.11
CA ASP A 359 14.20 -5.27 -3.57
C ASP A 359 13.57 -6.10 -4.70
N ALA A 360 14.37 -6.54 -5.67
CA ALA A 360 13.93 -7.43 -6.75
C ALA A 360 13.44 -8.80 -6.20
N LEU A 361 14.17 -9.38 -5.25
CA LEU A 361 13.78 -10.62 -4.57
C LEU A 361 12.47 -10.46 -3.78
N ASN A 362 12.31 -9.36 -3.05
CA ASN A 362 11.08 -9.08 -2.31
C ASN A 362 9.87 -8.95 -3.25
N LEU A 363 10.06 -8.29 -4.40
CA LEU A 363 9.01 -8.16 -5.41
C LEU A 363 8.68 -9.51 -6.04
N LEU A 364 9.70 -10.32 -6.37
CA LEU A 364 9.54 -11.68 -6.88
C LEU A 364 8.76 -12.57 -5.89
N TYR A 365 9.12 -12.56 -4.61
CA TYR A 365 8.41 -13.34 -3.59
C TYR A 365 6.97 -12.87 -3.41
N ARG A 366 6.71 -11.57 -3.42
CA ARG A 366 5.34 -11.03 -3.37
C ARG A 366 4.51 -11.49 -4.56
N SER A 367 5.07 -11.48 -5.76
CA SER A 367 4.39 -11.94 -6.97
C SER A 367 4.11 -13.45 -6.92
N LYS A 368 5.06 -14.27 -6.46
CA LYS A 368 4.86 -15.71 -6.24
C LYS A 368 3.78 -15.98 -5.18
N VAL A 369 3.80 -15.29 -4.06
CA VAL A 369 2.78 -15.44 -3.01
C VAL A 369 1.38 -15.09 -3.54
N GLU A 370 1.23 -14.01 -4.30
CA GLU A 370 -0.06 -13.65 -4.87
C GLU A 370 -0.53 -14.64 -5.94
N TRP A 371 0.38 -15.17 -6.74
CA TRP A 371 0.06 -16.23 -7.71
C TRP A 371 -0.49 -17.47 -7.01
N HIS A 372 0.20 -17.97 -5.98
CA HIS A 372 -0.26 -19.11 -5.19
C HIS A 372 -1.55 -18.81 -4.42
N ARG A 373 -1.73 -17.58 -3.91
CA ARG A 373 -2.94 -17.18 -3.19
C ARG A 373 -4.19 -17.29 -4.06
N LYS A 374 -4.11 -16.94 -5.36
CA LYS A 374 -5.23 -17.02 -6.30
C LYS A 374 -5.70 -18.45 -6.54
N THR A 375 -4.83 -19.42 -6.40
CA THR A 375 -5.14 -20.84 -6.59
C THR A 375 -5.48 -21.54 -5.27
N SER A 376 -4.78 -21.23 -4.18
CA SER A 376 -4.94 -21.89 -2.89
C SER A 376 -6.25 -21.52 -2.18
N LEU A 377 -6.72 -20.27 -2.29
CA LEU A 377 -7.98 -19.84 -1.66
C LEU A 377 -9.20 -20.59 -2.21
N PRO A 378 -9.40 -20.76 -3.55
CA PRO A 378 -10.45 -21.59 -4.07
C PRO A 378 -10.36 -23.06 -3.65
N VAL A 379 -9.15 -23.62 -3.62
CA VAL A 379 -8.93 -25.00 -3.17
C VAL A 379 -9.27 -25.17 -1.69
N SER A 380 -8.97 -24.18 -0.85
CA SER A 380 -9.29 -24.21 0.57
C SER A 380 -10.80 -24.27 0.85
N ILE A 381 -11.66 -23.77 -0.03
CA ILE A 381 -13.12 -23.90 0.08
C ILE A 381 -13.51 -25.39 0.14
N VAL A 382 -12.97 -26.19 -0.76
CA VAL A 382 -13.23 -27.64 -0.82
C VAL A 382 -12.66 -28.36 0.40
N ILE A 383 -11.45 -28.02 0.80
CA ILE A 383 -10.78 -28.61 1.98
C ILE A 383 -11.59 -28.31 3.25
N PHE A 384 -12.00 -27.07 3.45
CA PHE A 384 -12.77 -26.66 4.64
C PHE A 384 -14.16 -27.29 4.67
N PHE A 385 -14.80 -27.49 3.52
CA PHE A 385 -16.02 -28.28 3.44
C PHE A 385 -15.80 -29.73 3.87
N LEU A 386 -14.72 -30.37 3.38
CA LEU A 386 -14.39 -31.76 3.71
C LEU A 386 -14.05 -31.95 5.20
N ILE A 387 -13.54 -30.91 5.86
CA ILE A 387 -13.30 -30.91 7.30
C ILE A 387 -14.60 -30.63 8.08
N GLY A 388 -15.35 -29.61 7.66
CA GLY A 388 -16.55 -29.15 8.36
C GLY A 388 -17.70 -30.13 8.33
N ALA A 389 -17.90 -30.82 7.21
CA ALA A 389 -19.04 -31.74 7.07
C ALA A 389 -18.94 -32.98 7.97
N PRO A 390 -17.81 -33.68 8.14
CA PRO A 390 -17.67 -34.74 9.13
C PRO A 390 -17.72 -34.24 10.58
N LEU A 391 -17.22 -33.03 10.84
CA LEU A 391 -17.20 -32.45 12.16
C LEU A 391 -18.59 -32.10 12.68
N GLY A 392 -19.52 -31.76 11.78
CA GLY A 392 -20.93 -31.47 12.10
C GLY A 392 -21.84 -32.69 12.09
N ALA A 393 -21.36 -33.87 11.61
CA ALA A 393 -22.13 -35.11 11.45
C ALA A 393 -22.04 -36.03 12.66
#